data_f273ba53a7cfc339bbcb000e72debe94
#
_entry.id   f273ba53a7cfc339bbcb000e72debe94
#
_cell.length_a   1.000
_cell.length_b   1.000
_cell.length_c   1.000
_cell.angle_alpha   90.00
_cell.angle_beta   90.00
_cell.angle_gamma   90.00
#
_symmetry.space_group_name_H-M   'P 1'
#
loop_
_entity.id
_entity.type
_entity.pdbx_description
1 polymer ?
#
loop_
_entity_poly.entity_id
_entity_poly.type
_entity_poly.pdbx_seq_one_letter_code
_entity_poly.pdbx_strand_id
1 'polypeptide(L)'
;MTRKSRIAIVDGSNVAHSTEGGSARLENIILMRDRLAAKGLEPILVVDAALRHQIDDTPAYEKMVEDGELKQAPAGTDADYFILSFARELGARIVSNDRFRDRMPEFKDVSRRFIRYMIVEGEVVFEQRNGRRPR
;
A
#
# COMPACT_ATOMS: atom_id res chain seq x y z
N MET A 1 0.36 22.10 -17.70
CA MET A 1 -0.50 21.78 -16.67
C MET A 1 -0.24 20.42 -16.05
N THR A 2 -0.36 20.35 -14.79
CA THR A 2 -0.05 19.16 -14.10
C THR A 2 -1.24 18.29 -13.88
N ARG A 3 -1.09 17.02 -14.20
CA ARG A 3 -2.10 16.13 -14.01
C ARG A 3 -1.93 15.45 -12.73
N LYS A 4 -2.93 15.28 -11.99
CA LYS A 4 -2.84 14.52 -10.79
C LYS A 4 -2.52 13.11 -11.14
N SER A 5 -1.62 12.56 -10.40
CA SER A 5 -1.24 11.17 -10.61
C SER A 5 -2.39 10.27 -10.20
N ARG A 6 -2.62 9.23 -10.97
CA ARG A 6 -3.60 8.22 -10.60
C ARG A 6 -2.95 7.06 -9.91
N ILE A 7 -1.66 7.15 -9.66
CA ILE A 7 -0.93 6.05 -9.05
C ILE A 7 -1.15 6.02 -7.56
N ALA A 8 -1.39 4.85 -7.02
CA ALA A 8 -1.47 4.63 -5.58
C ALA A 8 -0.44 3.59 -5.22
N ILE A 9 0.55 3.99 -4.43
CA ILE A 9 1.58 3.08 -3.94
C ILE A 9 0.99 2.37 -2.74
N VAL A 10 0.89 1.07 -2.80
CA VAL A 10 0.29 0.28 -1.73
C VAL A 10 1.38 -0.32 -0.87
N ASP A 11 1.30 -0.06 0.43
CA ASP A 11 2.19 -0.68 1.41
C ASP A 11 1.67 -2.09 1.63
N GLY A 12 2.15 -3.01 0.82
CA GLY A 12 1.61 -4.36 0.77
C GLY A 12 1.76 -5.13 2.07
N SER A 13 2.87 -4.91 2.77
CA SER A 13 3.06 -5.59 4.04
C SER A 13 2.04 -5.13 5.07
N ASN A 14 1.78 -3.83 5.12
CA ASN A 14 0.77 -3.29 6.03
C ASN A 14 -0.61 -3.86 5.67
N VAL A 15 -0.94 -3.87 4.39
CA VAL A 15 -2.23 -4.36 3.95
C VAL A 15 -2.39 -5.84 4.25
N ALA A 16 -1.35 -6.62 4.02
CA ALA A 16 -1.42 -8.07 4.26
C ALA A 16 -1.77 -8.38 5.71
N HIS A 17 -1.25 -7.58 6.64
CA HIS A 17 -1.45 -7.83 8.08
C HIS A 17 -2.65 -7.08 8.67
N SER A 18 -3.50 -6.51 7.85
CA SER A 18 -4.49 -5.57 8.35
C SER A 18 -5.80 -6.19 8.82
N THR A 19 -5.96 -7.50 8.76
CA THR A 19 -7.17 -8.11 9.26
C THR A 19 -6.96 -8.63 10.67
N GLU A 20 -8.06 -8.89 11.33
CA GLU A 20 -8.04 -9.37 12.69
C GLU A 20 -7.18 -10.60 12.83
N GLY A 21 -6.42 -10.69 13.89
CA GLY A 21 -5.53 -11.81 14.09
C GLY A 21 -4.13 -11.54 13.60
N GLY A 22 -3.96 -10.55 12.75
CA GLY A 22 -2.63 -10.10 12.37
C GLY A 22 -1.83 -11.00 11.45
N SER A 23 -2.40 -12.13 10.98
CA SER A 23 -1.63 -12.95 10.07
C SER A 23 -1.60 -12.30 8.69
N ALA A 24 -0.52 -12.53 7.97
CA ALA A 24 -0.35 -11.92 6.66
C ALA A 24 -1.14 -12.69 5.62
N ARG A 25 -2.07 -12.04 4.97
CA ARG A 25 -2.96 -12.66 4.00
C ARG A 25 -2.79 -12.04 2.62
N LEU A 26 -2.46 -12.90 1.67
CA LEU A 26 -2.29 -12.42 0.29
C LEU A 26 -3.60 -11.88 -0.25
N GLU A 27 -4.70 -12.47 0.16
CA GLU A 27 -6.01 -12.03 -0.27
C GLU A 27 -6.24 -10.54 0.00
N ASN A 28 -5.73 -10.05 1.13
CA ASN A 28 -5.89 -8.64 1.46
C ASN A 28 -5.23 -7.74 0.43
N ILE A 29 -4.08 -8.15 -0.06
CA ILE A 29 -3.37 -7.37 -1.08
C ILE A 29 -4.15 -7.37 -2.39
N ILE A 30 -4.70 -8.53 -2.74
CA ILE A 30 -5.47 -8.67 -3.97
C ILE A 30 -6.75 -7.84 -3.90
N LEU A 31 -7.43 -7.89 -2.75
CA LEU A 31 -8.64 -7.10 -2.55
C LEU A 31 -8.35 -5.61 -2.70
N MET A 32 -7.24 -5.18 -2.11
CA MET A 32 -6.87 -3.77 -2.18
C MET A 32 -6.55 -3.37 -3.62
N ARG A 33 -5.79 -4.20 -4.32
CA ARG A 33 -5.46 -3.94 -5.71
C ARG A 33 -6.73 -3.74 -6.53
N ASP A 34 -7.66 -4.67 -6.39
CA ASP A 34 -8.88 -4.65 -7.19
C ASP A 34 -9.76 -3.47 -6.83
N ARG A 35 -9.81 -3.12 -5.55
CA ARG A 35 -10.64 -2.00 -5.11
C ARG A 35 -10.10 -0.68 -5.63
N LEU A 36 -8.79 -0.52 -5.60
CA LEU A 36 -8.19 0.70 -6.12
C LEU A 36 -8.40 0.82 -7.63
N ALA A 37 -8.24 -0.29 -8.34
CA ALA A 37 -8.46 -0.28 -9.78
C ALA A 37 -9.90 0.07 -10.09
N ALA A 38 -10.85 -0.42 -9.30
CA ALA A 38 -12.25 -0.11 -9.53
C ALA A 38 -12.54 1.37 -9.32
N LYS A 39 -11.70 2.06 -8.56
CA LYS A 39 -11.86 3.48 -8.37
C LYS A 39 -11.08 4.31 -9.38
N GLY A 40 -10.50 3.67 -10.36
CA GLY A 40 -9.76 4.37 -11.41
C GLY A 40 -8.33 4.68 -11.05
N LEU A 41 -7.82 4.08 -10.00
CA LEU A 41 -6.43 4.30 -9.62
C LEU A 41 -5.56 3.17 -10.13
N GLU A 42 -4.28 3.47 -10.27
CA GLU A 42 -3.31 2.48 -10.71
C GLU A 42 -2.50 2.02 -9.51
N PRO A 43 -2.75 0.83 -8.99
CA PRO A 43 -2.02 0.39 -7.80
C PRO A 43 -0.63 -0.12 -8.16
N ILE A 44 0.35 0.30 -7.36
CA ILE A 44 1.69 -0.28 -7.42
C ILE A 44 1.88 -0.91 -6.05
N LEU A 45 2.00 -2.23 -6.04
CA LEU A 45 2.06 -2.98 -4.78
C LEU A 45 3.50 -3.20 -4.39
N VAL A 46 3.91 -2.64 -3.26
CA VAL A 46 5.28 -2.76 -2.77
C VAL A 46 5.27 -3.56 -1.49
N VAL A 47 6.16 -4.53 -1.39
CA VAL A 47 6.27 -5.37 -0.20
C VAL A 47 7.72 -5.42 0.24
N ASP A 48 7.94 -5.71 1.52
CA ASP A 48 9.32 -5.89 1.98
C ASP A 48 9.72 -7.35 1.76
N ALA A 49 11.02 -7.60 1.79
CA ALA A 49 11.53 -8.94 1.49
C ALA A 49 11.10 -9.97 2.53
N ALA A 50 10.83 -9.54 3.75
CA ALA A 50 10.47 -10.47 4.82
C ALA A 50 9.06 -11.02 4.68
N LEU A 51 8.22 -10.35 3.93
CA LEU A 51 6.84 -10.76 3.83
C LEU A 51 6.69 -12.17 3.26
N ARG A 52 7.59 -12.58 2.40
CA ARG A 52 7.51 -13.91 1.79
C ARG A 52 7.52 -15.02 2.84
N HIS A 53 8.10 -14.76 4.00
CA HIS A 53 8.18 -15.76 5.06
C HIS A 53 6.98 -15.70 6.00
N GLN A 54 6.09 -14.76 5.80
CA GLN A 54 4.94 -14.56 6.68
C GLN A 54 3.62 -14.77 5.98
N ILE A 55 3.63 -14.66 4.67
CA ILE A 55 2.40 -14.69 3.89
C ILE A 55 1.78 -16.08 3.87
N ASP A 56 0.48 -16.15 3.85
CA ASP A 56 -0.23 -17.42 3.96
C ASP A 56 -0.21 -18.27 2.69
N ASP A 57 0.07 -17.67 1.55
CA ASP A 57 0.11 -18.42 0.28
C ASP A 57 1.39 -18.07 -0.44
N THR A 58 2.46 -18.71 -0.05
CA THR A 58 3.77 -18.41 -0.59
C THR A 58 3.89 -18.66 -2.09
N PRO A 59 3.37 -19.78 -2.62
CA PRO A 59 3.48 -19.97 -4.07
C PRO A 59 2.78 -18.89 -4.88
N ALA A 60 1.59 -18.47 -4.47
CA ALA A 60 0.89 -17.42 -5.19
C ALA A 60 1.61 -16.09 -5.05
N TYR A 61 2.17 -15.83 -3.87
CA TYR A 61 2.94 -14.62 -3.63
C TYR A 61 4.14 -14.57 -4.57
N GLU A 62 4.88 -15.68 -4.66
CA GLU A 62 6.07 -15.73 -5.48
C GLU A 62 5.74 -15.53 -6.95
N LYS A 63 4.61 -16.07 -7.37
CA LYS A 63 4.21 -15.89 -8.74
C LYS A 63 3.90 -14.42 -9.03
N MET A 64 3.26 -13.73 -8.11
CA MET A 64 2.98 -12.32 -8.30
C MET A 64 4.25 -11.48 -8.34
N VAL A 65 5.26 -11.89 -7.56
CA VAL A 65 6.55 -11.20 -7.61
C VAL A 65 7.20 -11.45 -8.97
N GLU A 66 7.16 -12.68 -9.41
CA GLU A 66 7.76 -13.06 -10.68
C GLU A 66 7.10 -12.34 -11.85
N ASP A 67 5.80 -12.20 -11.79
CA ASP A 67 5.04 -11.55 -12.84
C ASP A 67 5.15 -10.02 -12.77
N GLY A 68 5.81 -9.50 -11.76
CA GLY A 68 5.96 -8.06 -11.61
C GLY A 68 4.78 -7.37 -10.99
N GLU A 69 3.79 -8.12 -10.50
CA GLU A 69 2.64 -7.52 -9.84
C GLU A 69 2.97 -7.04 -8.43
N LEU A 70 3.85 -7.75 -7.75
CA LEU A 70 4.34 -7.31 -6.47
C LEU A 70 5.77 -6.86 -6.63
N LYS A 71 6.06 -5.64 -6.20
CA LYS A 71 7.41 -5.11 -6.26
C LYS A 71 8.05 -5.32 -4.91
N GLN A 72 9.00 -6.20 -4.84
CA GLN A 72 9.63 -6.51 -3.58
C GLN A 72 10.85 -5.64 -3.38
N ALA A 73 10.87 -4.90 -2.27
CA ALA A 73 12.04 -4.09 -1.94
C ALA A 73 13.19 -5.04 -1.65
N PRO A 74 14.39 -4.74 -2.12
CA PRO A 74 15.52 -5.63 -1.91
C PRO A 74 15.78 -5.87 -0.43
N ALA A 75 16.25 -7.07 -0.11
CA ALA A 75 16.57 -7.42 1.26
C ALA A 75 17.60 -6.42 1.79
N GLY A 76 17.41 -6.02 3.02
CA GLY A 76 18.33 -5.07 3.63
C GLY A 76 18.02 -3.62 3.35
N THR A 77 17.03 -3.34 2.49
CA THR A 77 16.64 -1.96 2.25
C THR A 77 15.43 -1.64 3.11
N ASP A 78 15.21 -0.35 3.30
CA ASP A 78 14.10 0.14 4.11
C ASP A 78 12.90 0.32 3.18
N ALA A 79 11.94 -0.57 3.28
CA ALA A 79 10.77 -0.52 2.42
C ALA A 79 9.98 0.78 2.61
N ASP A 80 9.96 1.31 3.83
CA ASP A 80 9.26 2.56 4.10
C ASP A 80 9.86 3.71 3.30
N TYR A 81 11.17 3.78 3.29
CA TYR A 81 11.84 4.84 2.55
C TYR A 81 11.55 4.69 1.06
N PHE A 82 11.52 3.46 0.59
CA PHE A 82 11.26 3.16 -0.80
C PHE A 82 9.85 3.63 -1.20
N ILE A 83 8.87 3.31 -0.36
CA ILE A 83 7.48 3.69 -0.61
C ILE A 83 7.33 5.21 -0.64
N LEU A 84 7.91 5.87 0.35
CA LEU A 84 7.79 7.31 0.45
C LEU A 84 8.51 8.03 -0.70
N SER A 85 9.67 7.53 -1.07
CA SER A 85 10.43 8.11 -2.17
C SER A 85 9.71 7.95 -3.50
N PHE A 86 9.14 6.77 -3.73
CA PHE A 86 8.40 6.51 -4.93
C PHE A 86 7.18 7.42 -5.02
N ALA A 87 6.47 7.57 -3.90
CA ALA A 87 5.30 8.42 -3.89
C ALA A 87 5.67 9.86 -4.22
N ARG A 88 6.78 10.32 -3.68
CA ARG A 88 7.24 11.69 -3.96
C ARG A 88 7.55 11.85 -5.43
N GLU A 89 8.30 10.91 -5.96
CA GLU A 89 8.74 10.98 -7.34
C GLU A 89 7.59 10.94 -8.32
N LEU A 90 6.62 10.10 -8.07
CA LEU A 90 5.52 9.88 -8.98
C LEU A 90 4.31 10.77 -8.70
N GLY A 91 4.35 11.56 -7.66
CA GLY A 91 3.20 12.35 -7.27
C GLY A 91 2.05 11.48 -6.84
N ALA A 92 2.35 10.33 -6.26
CA ALA A 92 1.34 9.30 -5.99
C ALA A 92 0.78 9.39 -4.59
N ARG A 93 -0.35 8.75 -4.39
CA ARG A 93 -0.91 8.58 -3.06
C ARG A 93 -0.32 7.31 -2.47
N ILE A 94 -0.43 7.18 -1.16
CA ILE A 94 0.10 6.02 -0.45
C ILE A 94 -1.02 5.37 0.32
N VAL A 95 -1.20 4.07 0.11
CA VAL A 95 -2.22 3.31 0.81
C VAL A 95 -1.55 2.55 1.95
N SER A 96 -1.76 3.00 3.16
CA SER A 96 -1.18 2.38 4.34
C SER A 96 -1.81 3.00 5.58
N ASN A 97 -1.91 2.21 6.63
CA ASN A 97 -2.35 2.71 7.92
C ASN A 97 -1.17 3.05 8.81
N ASP A 98 0.04 2.72 8.36
CA ASP A 98 1.25 3.07 9.09
C ASP A 98 1.44 4.58 8.97
N ARG A 99 1.93 5.20 10.01
CA ARG A 99 2.15 6.62 10.00
C ARG A 99 3.56 7.02 9.62
N PHE A 100 4.45 6.06 9.44
CA PHE A 100 5.83 6.30 9.03
C PHE A 100 6.48 7.41 9.87
N ARG A 101 6.24 7.37 11.18
CA ARG A 101 6.69 8.45 12.04
C ARG A 101 8.17 8.76 11.97
N ASP A 102 8.98 7.72 11.88
CA ASP A 102 10.42 7.88 11.86
C ASP A 102 10.90 8.56 10.59
N ARG A 103 10.11 8.53 9.53
CA ARG A 103 10.49 9.10 8.26
C ARG A 103 9.79 10.41 7.95
N MET A 104 8.74 10.71 8.69
CA MET A 104 7.88 11.81 8.32
C MET A 104 8.56 13.17 8.30
N PRO A 105 9.54 13.48 9.17
CA PRO A 105 10.21 14.76 9.05
C PRO A 105 10.85 14.97 7.69
N GLU A 106 11.35 13.91 7.09
CA GLU A 106 12.01 13.99 5.81
C GLU A 106 11.00 14.02 4.67
N PHE A 107 9.81 13.49 4.90
CA PHE A 107 8.80 13.33 3.85
C PHE A 107 7.51 14.08 4.12
N LYS A 108 7.62 15.24 4.75
CA LYS A 108 6.44 16.02 5.06
C LYS A 108 5.61 16.34 3.83
N ASP A 109 6.25 16.50 2.69
CA ASP A 109 5.57 16.85 1.47
C ASP A 109 4.59 15.77 1.00
N VAL A 110 4.77 14.51 1.41
CA VAL A 110 3.84 13.47 1.03
C VAL A 110 2.85 13.13 2.13
N SER A 111 2.94 13.83 3.26
CA SER A 111 2.13 13.45 4.43
C SER A 111 0.63 13.56 4.20
N ARG A 112 0.20 14.36 3.26
CA ARG A 112 -1.22 14.53 2.99
C ARG A 112 -1.75 13.59 1.93
N ARG A 113 -0.92 12.72 1.42
CA ARG A 113 -1.30 11.85 0.33
C ARG A 113 -1.70 10.46 0.76
N PHE A 114 -1.85 10.23 2.06
CA PHE A 114 -2.19 8.90 2.55
C PHE A 114 -3.66 8.56 2.39
N ILE A 115 -3.91 7.33 1.99
CA ILE A 115 -5.24 6.78 1.96
C ILE A 115 -5.30 5.75 3.07
N ARG A 116 -6.14 5.98 4.07
CA ARG A 116 -6.32 5.05 5.18
C ARG A 116 -7.51 4.16 4.86
N TYR A 117 -7.51 2.99 5.46
CA TYR A 117 -8.51 1.99 5.09
C TYR A 117 -8.72 0.99 6.22
N MET A 118 -9.72 0.15 6.06
CA MET A 118 -9.84 -1.04 6.87
C MET A 118 -10.40 -2.12 5.96
N ILE A 119 -10.19 -3.37 6.32
CA ILE A 119 -10.71 -4.50 5.59
C ILE A 119 -11.64 -5.24 6.53
N VAL A 120 -12.90 -5.30 6.16
CA VAL A 120 -13.93 -5.91 6.99
C VAL A 120 -14.69 -6.93 6.17
N GLU A 121 -14.64 -8.17 6.62
CA GLU A 121 -15.36 -9.25 5.95
C GLU A 121 -15.13 -9.27 4.44
N GLY A 122 -13.88 -9.19 4.06
CA GLY A 122 -13.52 -9.29 2.66
C GLY A 122 -13.74 -8.04 1.84
N GLU A 123 -14.04 -6.93 2.49
CA GLU A 123 -14.27 -5.67 1.78
C GLU A 123 -13.34 -4.59 2.26
N VAL A 124 -12.81 -3.84 1.31
CA VAL A 124 -11.95 -2.71 1.62
C VAL A 124 -12.82 -1.47 1.77
N VAL A 125 -12.66 -0.80 2.91
CA VAL A 125 -13.39 0.43 3.17
C VAL A 125 -12.37 1.53 3.37
N PHE A 126 -12.45 2.59 2.58
CA PHE A 126 -11.50 3.69 2.69
C PHE A 126 -12.01 4.72 3.68
N GLU A 127 -11.09 5.29 4.43
CA GLU A 127 -11.43 6.31 5.38
C GLU A 127 -11.75 7.60 4.65
N GLN A 128 -12.77 8.32 5.12
CA GLN A 128 -13.12 9.58 4.52
C GLN A 128 -12.08 10.59 4.93
N ARG A 129 -11.64 11.39 3.96
CA ARG A 129 -10.62 12.33 4.24
C ARG A 129 -11.05 13.35 5.23
N ASN A 130 -10.33 13.31 6.30
CA ASN A 130 -10.44 14.29 7.34
C ASN A 130 -11.77 14.83 7.60
N GLY A 131 -12.70 14.03 7.60
CA GLY A 131 -13.97 14.40 8.00
C GLY A 131 -14.59 15.51 7.19
N ARG A 132 -13.98 15.82 6.05
CA ARG A 132 -14.52 16.78 5.26
C ARG A 132 -15.81 16.28 4.84
N ARG A 133 -16.83 16.99 5.01
CA ARG A 133 -18.01 16.54 4.65
C ARG A 133 -18.33 16.99 3.36
N PRO A 134 -18.91 16.22 2.57
CA PRO A 134 -19.34 16.65 1.30
C PRO A 134 -20.34 17.72 1.56
N ARG A 135 -20.36 18.63 0.81
CA ARG A 135 -21.26 19.67 1.06
C ARG A 135 -22.42 19.52 0.27
#